data_63be69a83d71c7d57ecde146f1dd7665
#
_entry.id   63be69a83d71c7d57ecde146f1dd7665
#
_cell.length_a   1.000
_cell.length_b   1.000
_cell.length_c   1.000
_cell.angle_alpha   90.00
_cell.angle_beta   90.00
_cell.angle_gamma   90.00
#
_symmetry.space_group_name_H-M   'P 1'
#
loop_
_entity.id
_entity.type
_entity.pdbx_description
1 polymer ?
#
loop_
_entity_poly.entity_id
_entity_poly.type
_entity_poly.pdbx_seq_one_letter_code
_entity_poly.pdbx_strand_id
1 'polypeptide(L)'
;CKPLIFSNKSWMFLSKRLDLPYDGYFQKVSFVVGRTMKYHPHGDASVYDALVRLGQYFSIRYMPIHKQGNFGGIDGSPAAAYRYTESKMSTIAEEMVADIKKDTVDFIPNFDDTRQEPTVLPGKFPFLLTNGSSGIAVGMATNMPPHNLREVCSAICAYIDDPEISIDDLCG
;
A
#
# COMPACT_ATOMS: atom_id res chain seq x y z
N CYS A 1 -2.03 -6.51 -13.06
CA CYS A 1 -1.70 -6.52 -11.61
C CYS A 1 -0.41 -5.79 -11.24
N LYS A 2 0.57 -5.67 -12.13
CA LYS A 2 1.82 -4.94 -11.83
C LYS A 2 1.64 -3.44 -11.46
N PRO A 3 0.77 -2.63 -12.10
CA PRO A 3 0.74 -1.19 -11.82
C PRO A 3 0.30 -0.82 -10.41
N LEU A 4 -0.71 -1.49 -9.85
CA LEU A 4 -1.25 -1.14 -8.53
C LEU A 4 -0.32 -1.55 -7.38
N ILE A 5 0.32 -2.71 -7.48
CA ILE A 5 1.29 -3.18 -6.48
C ILE A 5 2.55 -2.31 -6.51
N PHE A 6 3.02 -1.92 -7.69
CA PHE A 6 4.18 -1.04 -7.83
C PHE A 6 3.92 0.38 -7.31
N SER A 7 2.76 0.96 -7.60
CA SER A 7 2.43 2.31 -7.11
C SER A 7 2.30 2.36 -5.59
N ASN A 8 1.68 1.35 -4.97
CA ASN A 8 1.53 1.24 -3.52
C ASN A 8 2.88 1.08 -2.82
N LYS A 9 3.75 0.23 -3.38
CA LYS A 9 5.10 -0.02 -2.87
C LYS A 9 5.97 1.23 -2.97
N SER A 10 6.00 1.86 -4.13
CA SER A 10 6.77 3.09 -4.36
C SER A 10 6.31 4.23 -3.45
N TRP A 11 5.00 4.37 -3.24
CA TRP A 11 4.47 5.41 -2.36
C TRP A 11 4.85 5.18 -0.89
N MET A 12 4.68 3.97 -0.35
CA MET A 12 5.03 3.65 1.04
C MET A 12 6.55 3.79 1.29
N PHE A 13 7.38 3.30 0.36
CA PHE A 13 8.82 3.47 0.43
C PHE A 13 9.24 4.94 0.42
N LEU A 14 8.63 5.73 -0.45
CA LEU A 14 8.90 7.16 -0.56
C LEU A 14 8.46 7.93 0.66
N SER A 15 7.30 7.62 1.21
CA SER A 15 6.81 8.26 2.43
C SER A 15 7.79 8.07 3.59
N LYS A 16 8.37 6.88 3.74
CA LYS A 16 9.42 6.61 4.73
C LYS A 16 10.71 7.39 4.46
N ARG A 17 11.09 7.55 3.19
CA ARG A 17 12.30 8.31 2.78
C ARG A 17 12.10 9.82 2.85
N LEU A 18 10.85 10.28 2.88
CA LEU A 18 10.46 11.67 2.93
C LEU A 18 10.27 12.18 4.36
N ASP A 19 10.54 11.33 5.37
CA ASP A 19 10.21 11.62 6.75
C ASP A 19 8.76 12.13 6.89
N LEU A 20 7.82 11.34 6.34
CA LEU A 20 6.39 11.52 6.49
C LEU A 20 5.87 10.52 7.53
N PRO A 21 6.30 10.63 8.79
CA PRO A 21 5.87 9.70 9.83
C PRO A 21 4.37 9.86 10.10
N TYR A 22 3.78 8.85 10.69
CA TYR A 22 2.39 8.87 11.12
C TYR A 22 2.08 10.05 12.07
N ASP A 23 3.02 10.42 12.92
CA ASP A 23 2.94 11.57 13.83
C ASP A 23 3.34 12.91 13.18
N GLY A 24 3.77 12.87 11.91
CA GLY A 24 4.15 14.04 11.12
C GLY A 24 2.97 14.86 10.59
N TYR A 25 3.31 15.99 9.98
CA TYR A 25 2.33 16.86 9.34
C TYR A 25 1.81 16.26 8.03
N PHE A 26 0.56 16.62 7.69
CA PHE A 26 0.01 16.34 6.36
C PHE A 26 0.84 17.03 5.28
N GLN A 27 1.05 16.34 4.17
CA GLN A 27 1.76 16.87 3.01
C GLN A 27 0.80 17.00 1.82
N LYS A 28 0.98 18.03 1.01
CA LYS A 28 0.22 18.17 -0.24
C LYS A 28 0.45 16.97 -1.13
N VAL A 29 -0.64 16.39 -1.64
CA VAL A 29 -0.55 15.22 -2.51
C VAL A 29 0.21 15.51 -3.79
N SER A 30 0.17 16.74 -4.31
CA SER A 30 0.98 17.17 -5.45
C SER A 30 2.49 16.95 -5.23
N PHE A 31 2.95 17.19 -4.01
CA PHE A 31 4.34 16.98 -3.64
C PHE A 31 4.70 15.48 -3.56
N VAL A 32 3.80 14.68 -3.01
CA VAL A 32 3.95 13.22 -2.93
C VAL A 32 3.98 12.60 -4.33
N VAL A 33 3.04 12.98 -5.20
CA VAL A 33 2.98 12.53 -6.60
C VAL A 33 4.26 12.90 -7.36
N GLY A 34 4.69 14.17 -7.30
CA GLY A 34 5.90 14.62 -7.98
C GLY A 34 7.17 13.90 -7.55
N ARG A 35 7.26 13.50 -6.28
CA ARG A 35 8.39 12.70 -5.79
C ARG A 35 8.30 11.23 -6.20
N THR A 36 7.09 10.65 -6.23
CA THR A 36 6.86 9.28 -6.68
C THR A 36 7.27 9.10 -8.13
N MET A 37 7.00 10.08 -8.98
CA MET A 37 7.36 10.05 -10.41
C MET A 37 8.88 9.98 -10.66
N LYS A 38 9.72 10.38 -9.69
CA LYS A 38 11.18 10.22 -9.78
C LYS A 38 11.66 8.78 -9.69
N TYR A 39 10.83 7.86 -9.17
CA TYR A 39 11.12 6.44 -9.09
C TYR A 39 10.30 5.65 -10.09
N HIS A 40 9.10 6.11 -10.35
CA HIS A 40 8.13 5.41 -11.19
C HIS A 40 7.51 6.41 -12.18
N PRO A 41 8.07 6.54 -13.40
CA PRO A 41 7.71 7.58 -14.37
C PRO A 41 6.44 7.20 -15.15
N HIS A 42 5.33 7.03 -14.44
CA HIS A 42 3.99 6.98 -15.03
C HIS A 42 3.35 8.36 -14.96
N GLY A 43 2.26 8.56 -15.70
CA GLY A 43 1.53 9.83 -15.64
C GLY A 43 1.10 10.19 -14.21
N ASP A 44 1.18 11.47 -13.87
CA ASP A 44 0.80 12.01 -12.56
C ASP A 44 -0.62 11.64 -12.15
N ALA A 45 -1.56 11.63 -13.11
CA ALA A 45 -2.94 11.19 -12.89
C ALA A 45 -3.00 9.73 -12.40
N SER A 46 -2.25 8.82 -13.02
CA SER A 46 -2.24 7.40 -12.63
C SER A 46 -1.67 7.20 -11.22
N VAL A 47 -0.62 7.96 -10.85
CA VAL A 47 -0.03 7.95 -9.51
C VAL A 47 -1.02 8.50 -8.50
N TYR A 48 -1.72 9.59 -8.85
CA TYR A 48 -2.74 10.18 -8.00
C TYR A 48 -3.93 9.25 -7.77
N ASP A 49 -4.48 8.64 -8.82
CA ASP A 49 -5.60 7.70 -8.73
C ASP A 49 -5.28 6.50 -7.83
N ALA A 50 -4.05 5.98 -7.92
CA ALA A 50 -3.60 4.92 -7.03
C ALA A 50 -3.55 5.37 -5.57
N LEU A 51 -3.04 6.57 -5.30
CA LEU A 51 -3.00 7.15 -3.95
C LEU A 51 -4.40 7.43 -3.40
N VAL A 52 -5.30 7.93 -4.24
CA VAL A 52 -6.70 8.16 -3.87
C VAL A 52 -7.36 6.88 -3.37
N ARG A 53 -7.18 5.76 -4.09
CA ARG A 53 -7.73 4.46 -3.68
C ARG A 53 -7.22 3.99 -2.33
N LEU A 54 -5.95 4.25 -2.01
CA LEU A 54 -5.36 3.91 -0.70
C LEU A 54 -6.00 4.70 0.46
N GLY A 55 -6.61 5.83 0.18
CA GLY A 55 -7.31 6.68 1.16
C GLY A 55 -8.83 6.55 1.15
N GLN A 56 -9.41 5.61 0.40
CA GLN A 56 -10.85 5.42 0.33
C GLN A 56 -11.29 4.26 1.22
N TYR A 57 -12.07 4.53 2.26
CA TYR A 57 -12.57 3.51 3.20
C TYR A 57 -13.48 2.46 2.56
N PHE A 58 -14.11 2.80 1.42
CA PHE A 58 -14.94 1.87 0.65
C PHE A 58 -14.13 1.04 -0.36
N SER A 59 -12.87 1.41 -0.63
CA SER A 59 -11.97 0.69 -1.53
C SER A 59 -10.99 -0.21 -0.78
N ILE A 60 -10.59 0.17 0.42
CA ILE A 60 -9.59 -0.51 1.24
C ILE A 60 -10.06 -0.59 2.69
N ARG A 61 -10.08 -1.79 3.25
CA ARG A 61 -10.53 -2.04 4.63
C ARG A 61 -9.63 -1.39 5.67
N TYR A 62 -8.31 -1.58 5.53
CA TYR A 62 -7.29 -1.00 6.40
C TYR A 62 -6.45 -0.01 5.61
N MET A 63 -6.79 1.26 5.72
CA MET A 63 -6.17 2.31 4.92
C MET A 63 -4.71 2.56 5.33
N PRO A 64 -3.76 2.48 4.38
CA PRO A 64 -2.36 2.77 4.66
C PRO A 64 -2.05 4.26 4.73
N ILE A 65 -3.00 5.13 4.40
CA ILE A 65 -2.84 6.58 4.48
C ILE A 65 -3.96 7.26 5.25
N HIS A 66 -3.61 8.28 6.00
CA HIS A 66 -4.54 9.30 6.45
C HIS A 66 -4.70 10.37 5.38
N LYS A 67 -5.90 10.84 5.17
CA LYS A 67 -6.24 11.81 4.14
C LYS A 67 -6.87 13.07 4.74
N GLN A 68 -6.66 14.17 4.03
CA GLN A 68 -7.36 15.43 4.29
C GLN A 68 -7.81 16.03 2.96
N GLY A 69 -9.07 16.44 2.88
CA GLY A 69 -9.73 16.87 1.66
C GLY A 69 -10.60 15.79 1.01
N ASN A 70 -11.10 16.07 -0.17
CA ASN A 70 -12.01 15.17 -0.90
C ASN A 70 -11.23 14.13 -1.72
N PHE A 71 -11.34 12.87 -1.34
CA PHE A 71 -10.77 11.69 -2.03
C PHE A 71 -11.84 10.90 -2.82
N GLY A 72 -12.92 11.55 -3.21
CA GLY A 72 -14.04 10.89 -3.88
C GLY A 72 -15.02 10.24 -2.91
N GLY A 73 -16.17 9.87 -3.42
CA GLY A 73 -17.27 9.26 -2.69
C GLY A 73 -17.64 7.89 -3.22
N ILE A 74 -18.36 7.11 -2.39
CA ILE A 74 -18.91 5.81 -2.76
C ILE A 74 -19.98 5.94 -3.85
N ASP A 75 -20.56 7.12 -4.00
CA ASP A 75 -21.54 7.51 -5.02
C ASP A 75 -20.90 7.70 -6.41
N GLY A 76 -19.59 7.49 -6.54
CA GLY A 76 -18.83 7.70 -7.76
C GLY A 76 -18.38 9.15 -7.99
N SER A 77 -18.61 10.06 -7.04
CA SER A 77 -18.07 11.41 -7.13
C SER A 77 -16.55 11.41 -7.19
N PRO A 78 -15.91 12.17 -8.11
CA PRO A 78 -14.46 12.15 -8.28
C PRO A 78 -13.74 12.81 -7.10
N ALA A 79 -12.49 12.42 -6.90
CA ALA A 79 -11.60 13.12 -5.97
C ALA A 79 -11.30 14.55 -6.47
N ALA A 80 -11.07 15.47 -5.55
CA ALA A 80 -10.59 16.80 -5.87
C ALA A 80 -9.20 16.74 -6.51
N ALA A 81 -8.80 17.77 -7.25
CA ALA A 81 -7.46 17.85 -7.82
C ALA A 81 -6.38 17.74 -6.70
N TYR A 82 -5.28 17.02 -6.99
CA TYR A 82 -4.22 16.70 -6.01
C TYR A 82 -3.55 17.92 -5.36
N ARG A 83 -3.69 19.12 -5.94
CA ARG A 83 -3.22 20.38 -5.34
C ARG A 83 -4.03 20.81 -4.11
N TYR A 84 -5.25 20.29 -3.95
CA TYR A 84 -6.15 20.62 -2.84
C TYR A 84 -6.14 19.56 -1.73
N THR A 85 -5.66 18.37 -2.03
CA THR A 85 -5.68 17.24 -1.09
C THR A 85 -4.34 17.10 -0.35
N GLU A 86 -4.41 16.52 0.83
CA GLU A 86 -3.24 16.25 1.69
C GLU A 86 -3.30 14.82 2.20
N SER A 87 -2.12 14.25 2.44
CA SER A 87 -2.00 12.89 2.97
C SER A 87 -0.79 12.73 3.87
N LYS A 88 -0.85 11.74 4.74
CA LYS A 88 0.28 11.22 5.53
C LYS A 88 0.16 9.71 5.70
N MET A 89 1.22 9.05 6.10
CA MET A 89 1.19 7.62 6.40
C MET A 89 0.29 7.32 7.59
N SER A 90 -0.35 6.16 7.59
CA SER A 90 -0.95 5.57 8.78
C SER A 90 0.08 4.68 9.50
N THR A 91 -0.22 4.30 10.73
CA THR A 91 0.59 3.34 11.51
C THR A 91 0.81 2.02 10.76
N ILE A 92 -0.23 1.54 10.05
CA ILE A 92 -0.14 0.32 9.23
C ILE A 92 0.91 0.46 8.13
N ALA A 93 0.96 1.60 7.45
CA ALA A 93 1.96 1.83 6.42
C ALA A 93 3.37 1.95 7.00
N GLU A 94 3.52 2.47 8.21
CA GLU A 94 4.83 2.48 8.89
C GLU A 94 5.32 1.08 9.20
N GLU A 95 4.45 0.18 9.68
CA GLU A 95 4.79 -1.22 9.90
C GLU A 95 5.17 -1.96 8.61
N MET A 96 4.59 -1.57 7.48
CA MET A 96 4.94 -2.13 6.18
C MET A 96 6.37 -1.78 5.72
N VAL A 97 6.95 -0.70 6.24
CA VAL A 97 8.29 -0.20 5.84
C VAL A 97 9.27 -0.08 7.00
N ALA A 98 8.90 -0.55 8.20
CA ALA A 98 9.69 -0.38 9.42
C ALA A 98 11.13 -0.88 9.27
N ASP A 99 11.31 -2.05 8.68
CA ASP A 99 12.61 -2.72 8.58
C ASP A 99 13.32 -2.52 7.21
N ILE A 100 12.83 -1.62 6.36
CA ILE A 100 13.37 -1.43 5.00
C ILE A 100 14.84 -0.99 4.97
N LYS A 101 15.33 -0.42 6.07
CA LYS A 101 16.75 0.01 6.21
C LYS A 101 17.64 -1.06 6.86
N LYS A 102 17.09 -2.24 7.16
CA LYS A 102 17.79 -3.32 7.90
C LYS A 102 18.28 -4.45 7.00
N ASP A 103 18.48 -4.19 5.72
CA ASP A 103 18.92 -5.19 4.73
C ASP A 103 17.98 -6.42 4.64
N THR A 104 16.68 -6.15 4.73
CA THR A 104 15.63 -7.19 4.73
C THR A 104 15.07 -7.48 3.34
N VAL A 105 15.38 -6.64 2.35
CA VAL A 105 14.88 -6.73 0.98
C VAL A 105 15.93 -6.27 -0.02
N ASP A 106 15.93 -6.86 -1.19
CA ASP A 106 16.81 -6.47 -2.28
C ASP A 106 16.37 -5.14 -2.90
N PHE A 107 17.34 -4.36 -3.35
CA PHE A 107 17.15 -3.11 -4.06
C PHE A 107 17.60 -3.25 -5.51
N ILE A 108 16.83 -2.64 -6.41
CA ILE A 108 17.14 -2.58 -7.84
C ILE A 108 17.21 -1.11 -8.28
N PRO A 109 17.99 -0.80 -9.34
CA PRO A 109 17.98 0.52 -9.93
C PRO A 109 16.57 0.90 -10.41
N ASN A 110 16.24 2.19 -10.33
CA ASN A 110 15.04 2.74 -10.93
C ASN A 110 15.22 2.87 -12.46
N PHE A 111 14.24 3.43 -13.17
CA PHE A 111 14.18 3.52 -14.63
C PHE A 111 15.35 4.26 -15.29
N ASP A 112 16.02 5.17 -14.59
CA ASP A 112 17.14 5.99 -15.09
C ASP A 112 18.46 5.72 -14.35
N ASP A 113 18.55 4.66 -13.55
CA ASP A 113 19.70 4.23 -12.77
C ASP A 113 20.21 5.30 -11.76
N THR A 114 19.47 6.38 -11.56
CA THR A 114 19.88 7.45 -10.63
C THR A 114 19.52 7.15 -9.18
N ARG A 115 18.62 6.18 -8.94
CA ARG A 115 18.09 5.83 -7.61
C ARG A 115 17.89 4.33 -7.49
N GLN A 116 17.72 3.88 -6.25
CA GLN A 116 17.39 2.49 -5.95
C GLN A 116 16.00 2.40 -5.34
N GLU A 117 15.26 1.37 -5.73
CA GLU A 117 13.94 1.03 -5.17
C GLU A 117 13.93 -0.43 -4.67
N PRO A 118 13.16 -0.74 -3.62
CA PRO A 118 13.09 -2.10 -3.11
C PRO A 118 12.28 -3.00 -4.06
N THR A 119 12.68 -4.25 -4.19
CA THR A 119 11.95 -5.24 -4.99
C THR A 119 10.58 -5.58 -4.37
N VAL A 120 10.53 -5.65 -3.04
CA VAL A 120 9.33 -5.89 -2.22
C VAL A 120 9.37 -5.02 -0.97
N LEU A 121 8.27 -4.93 -0.22
CA LEU A 121 8.26 -4.31 1.10
C LEU A 121 8.47 -5.38 2.19
N PRO A 122 9.24 -5.07 3.26
CA PRO A 122 9.45 -5.97 4.40
C PRO A 122 8.24 -5.93 5.35
N GLY A 123 7.04 -6.16 4.85
CA GLY A 123 5.80 -5.92 5.55
C GLY A 123 5.64 -6.78 6.82
N LYS A 124 5.48 -6.14 7.97
CA LYS A 124 5.09 -6.79 9.22
C LYS A 124 3.57 -6.97 9.35
N PHE A 125 2.81 -6.26 8.56
CA PHE A 125 1.36 -6.30 8.54
C PHE A 125 0.89 -7.19 7.37
N PRO A 126 -0.04 -8.14 7.58
CA PRO A 126 -0.51 -9.06 6.54
C PRO A 126 -1.47 -8.36 5.56
N PHE A 127 -0.97 -7.36 4.85
CA PHE A 127 -1.74 -6.42 4.04
C PHE A 127 -2.57 -7.10 2.94
N LEU A 128 -2.03 -8.17 2.34
CA LEU A 128 -2.73 -8.90 1.28
C LEU A 128 -3.99 -9.59 1.79
N LEU A 129 -3.91 -10.27 2.93
CA LEU A 129 -5.04 -10.98 3.52
C LEU A 129 -6.07 -10.02 4.10
N THR A 130 -5.61 -8.98 4.79
CA THR A 130 -6.52 -8.05 5.49
C THR A 130 -7.25 -7.10 4.56
N ASN A 131 -6.65 -6.71 3.43
CA ASN A 131 -7.27 -5.82 2.44
C ASN A 131 -7.79 -6.55 1.19
N GLY A 132 -7.41 -7.82 1.03
CA GLY A 132 -7.75 -8.57 -0.16
C GLY A 132 -7.01 -8.09 -1.42
N SER A 133 -7.34 -8.70 -2.53
CA SER A 133 -6.83 -8.32 -3.84
C SER A 133 -7.80 -8.75 -4.92
N SER A 134 -8.03 -7.89 -5.90
CA SER A 134 -8.81 -8.20 -7.09
C SER A 134 -8.08 -7.70 -8.32
N GLY A 135 -7.98 -8.52 -9.35
CA GLY A 135 -7.33 -8.13 -10.59
C GLY A 135 -7.44 -9.17 -11.68
N ILE A 136 -7.37 -8.70 -12.91
CA ILE A 136 -7.40 -9.53 -14.12
C ILE A 136 -6.09 -9.31 -14.87
N ALA A 137 -5.42 -10.41 -15.20
CA ALA A 137 -4.22 -10.42 -16.02
C ALA A 137 -4.41 -11.39 -17.19
N VAL A 138 -3.50 -11.35 -18.17
CA VAL A 138 -3.53 -12.31 -19.26
C VAL A 138 -3.26 -13.72 -18.72
N GLY A 139 -4.20 -14.62 -18.93
CA GLY A 139 -4.11 -16.03 -18.54
C GLY A 139 -4.45 -16.33 -17.07
N MET A 140 -4.68 -15.32 -16.22
CA MET A 140 -5.07 -15.54 -14.83
C MET A 140 -5.82 -14.36 -14.23
N ALA A 141 -6.65 -14.64 -13.22
CA ALA A 141 -7.32 -13.61 -12.41
C ALA A 141 -7.16 -13.93 -10.93
N THR A 142 -7.20 -12.90 -10.10
CA THR A 142 -7.23 -13.04 -8.65
C THR A 142 -8.45 -12.32 -8.08
N ASN A 143 -9.07 -12.92 -7.08
CA ASN A 143 -10.14 -12.31 -6.32
C ASN A 143 -10.09 -12.85 -4.89
N MET A 144 -9.46 -12.11 -4.02
CA MET A 144 -9.30 -12.43 -2.61
C MET A 144 -10.10 -11.43 -1.78
N PRO A 145 -11.08 -11.86 -0.99
CA PRO A 145 -11.84 -10.95 -0.13
C PRO A 145 -10.95 -10.42 1.02
N PRO A 146 -11.29 -9.26 1.58
CA PRO A 146 -10.62 -8.74 2.77
C PRO A 146 -11.01 -9.53 4.02
N HIS A 147 -10.02 -9.87 4.86
CA HIS A 147 -10.21 -10.64 6.09
C HIS A 147 -10.08 -9.76 7.34
N ASN A 148 -10.60 -10.23 8.45
CA ASN A 148 -10.45 -9.56 9.75
C ASN A 148 -9.02 -9.74 10.26
N LEU A 149 -8.38 -8.64 10.69
CA LEU A 149 -7.01 -8.68 11.18
C LEU A 149 -6.81 -9.63 12.36
N ARG A 150 -7.76 -9.68 13.31
CA ARG A 150 -7.66 -10.56 14.48
C ARG A 150 -7.67 -12.03 14.08
N GLU A 151 -8.57 -12.40 13.19
CA GLU A 151 -8.67 -13.77 12.66
C GLU A 151 -7.41 -14.16 11.89
N VAL A 152 -6.91 -13.26 11.02
CA VAL A 152 -5.65 -13.48 10.30
C VAL A 152 -4.47 -13.66 11.26
N CYS A 153 -4.35 -12.85 12.31
CA CYS A 153 -3.30 -13.02 13.30
C CYS A 153 -3.43 -14.35 14.07
N SER A 154 -4.65 -14.73 14.44
CA SER A 154 -4.89 -16.02 15.10
C SER A 154 -4.52 -17.21 14.20
N ALA A 155 -4.90 -17.15 12.92
CA ALA A 155 -4.53 -18.16 11.93
C ALA A 155 -3.00 -18.24 11.71
N ILE A 156 -2.30 -17.11 11.68
CA ILE A 156 -0.84 -17.07 11.58
C ILE A 156 -0.20 -17.74 12.81
N CYS A 157 -0.68 -17.45 14.01
CA CYS A 157 -0.18 -18.09 15.24
C CYS A 157 -0.42 -19.60 15.20
N ALA A 158 -1.63 -20.05 14.84
CA ALA A 158 -1.94 -21.48 14.73
C ALA A 158 -1.06 -22.19 13.69
N TYR A 159 -0.78 -21.56 12.55
CA TYR A 159 0.09 -22.11 11.52
C TYR A 159 1.57 -22.17 11.95
N ILE A 160 2.03 -21.24 12.79
CA ILE A 160 3.39 -21.28 13.35
C ILE A 160 3.52 -22.43 14.35
N ASP A 161 2.47 -22.66 15.16
CA ASP A 161 2.44 -23.74 16.16
C ASP A 161 2.31 -25.13 15.51
N ASP A 162 1.53 -25.23 14.43
CA ASP A 162 1.35 -26.46 13.64
C ASP A 162 1.35 -26.15 12.13
N PRO A 163 2.51 -26.29 11.44
CA PRO A 163 2.62 -26.06 10.00
C PRO A 163 1.80 -27.02 9.12
N GLU A 164 1.37 -28.14 9.66
CA GLU A 164 0.55 -29.15 8.95
C GLU A 164 -0.97 -28.96 9.16
N ILE A 165 -1.37 -27.88 9.86
CA ILE A 165 -2.77 -27.57 10.12
C ILE A 165 -3.56 -27.48 8.81
N SER A 166 -4.76 -28.07 8.77
CA SER A 166 -5.59 -28.02 7.58
C SER A 166 -6.24 -26.65 7.35
N ILE A 167 -6.59 -26.36 6.09
CA ILE A 167 -7.28 -25.11 5.76
C ILE A 167 -8.65 -25.03 6.48
N ASP A 168 -9.34 -26.15 6.61
CA ASP A 168 -10.64 -26.20 7.27
C ASP A 168 -10.52 -25.86 8.77
N ASP A 169 -9.47 -26.32 9.44
CA ASP A 169 -9.19 -26.00 10.84
C ASP A 169 -8.77 -24.53 11.04
N LEU A 170 -8.13 -23.91 10.02
CA LEU A 170 -7.80 -22.48 10.03
C LEU A 170 -9.01 -21.59 9.83
N CYS A 171 -10.05 -22.09 9.17
CA CYS A 171 -11.26 -21.34 8.85
C CYS A 171 -12.37 -21.49 9.91
N GLY A 172 -12.26 -22.44 10.81
CA GLY A 172 -13.20 -22.72 11.93
C GLY A 172 -13.10 -21.72 13.03
#